data_b1401b9a625e182c4c031fc5377549db
#
_entry.id   b1401b9a625e182c4c031fc5377549db
#
_cell.length_a   1.000
_cell.length_b   1.000
_cell.length_c   1.000
_cell.angle_alpha   90.00
_cell.angle_beta   90.00
_cell.angle_gamma   90.00
#
_symmetry.space_group_name_H-M   'P 1'
#
loop_
_entity.id
_entity.type
_entity.pdbx_description
1 polymer ?
#
loop_
_entity_poly.entity_id
_entity_poly.type
_entity_poly.pdbx_seq_one_letter_code
_entity_poly.pdbx_strand_id
1 'polypeptide(L)'
;MRLRRVIGIIATALACAMLRSHALEAASPVTLQRDGSVEIGGRTLRCGKVRSTLDPRLQNLGISIPARRLLVLNPALLQRHPHTVRLFVFYHECGHHHVGGSEFGADCWAAERGVREGWLDKDGLAQVCKSFGNAPATPTHPSAAQRCRRLDQCFASASAAMARQAPKERGAPAVSQSSVGPAKETPDLVTAPVLVRSGVAR
;
A
#
# COMPACT_ATOMS: atom_id res chain seq x y z
N MET A 1 -4.25 -11.99 -40.94
CA MET A 1 -2.98 -11.37 -40.44
C MET A 1 -3.14 -10.00 -39.73
N ARG A 2 -4.27 -9.28 -39.84
CA ARG A 2 -4.44 -7.94 -39.20
C ARG A 2 -4.80 -7.98 -37.70
N LEU A 3 -5.43 -9.02 -37.19
CA LEU A 3 -5.89 -9.12 -35.80
C LEU A 3 -4.75 -9.29 -34.79
N ARG A 4 -3.67 -10.03 -35.15
CA ARG A 4 -2.51 -10.26 -34.24
C ARG A 4 -1.68 -8.99 -33.97
N ARG A 5 -1.66 -8.01 -34.88
CA ARG A 5 -0.91 -6.75 -34.68
C ARG A 5 -1.62 -5.77 -33.72
N VAL A 6 -2.95 -5.78 -33.67
CA VAL A 6 -3.73 -4.89 -32.81
C VAL A 6 -3.60 -5.32 -31.34
N ILE A 7 -3.61 -6.64 -31.07
CA ILE A 7 -3.46 -7.16 -29.71
C ILE A 7 -2.07 -6.84 -29.13
N GLY A 8 -1.02 -6.90 -29.95
CA GLY A 8 0.34 -6.57 -29.50
C GLY A 8 0.52 -5.10 -29.11
N ILE A 9 -0.14 -4.17 -29.79
CA ILE A 9 -0.04 -2.73 -29.50
C ILE A 9 -0.78 -2.37 -28.21
N ILE A 10 -1.92 -2.99 -27.94
CA ILE A 10 -2.70 -2.73 -26.71
C ILE A 10 -1.96 -3.26 -25.49
N ALA A 11 -1.35 -4.45 -25.57
CA ALA A 11 -0.60 -5.05 -24.46
C ALA A 11 0.64 -4.23 -24.09
N THR A 12 1.38 -3.69 -25.07
CA THR A 12 2.55 -2.83 -24.82
C THR A 12 2.17 -1.48 -24.25
N ALA A 13 1.05 -0.89 -24.65
CA ALA A 13 0.59 0.38 -24.10
C ALA A 13 0.16 0.26 -22.63
N LEU A 14 -0.50 -0.85 -22.24
CA LEU A 14 -0.93 -1.10 -20.86
C LEU A 14 0.28 -1.33 -19.93
N ALA A 15 1.28 -2.09 -20.37
CA ALA A 15 2.50 -2.33 -19.61
C ALA A 15 3.30 -1.04 -19.37
N CYS A 16 3.35 -0.16 -20.36
CA CYS A 16 4.05 1.13 -20.26
C CYS A 16 3.33 2.11 -19.31
N ALA A 17 2.00 2.06 -19.21
CA ALA A 17 1.22 2.88 -18.29
C ALA A 17 1.43 2.46 -16.82
N MET A 18 1.53 1.16 -16.54
CA MET A 18 1.79 0.65 -15.19
C MET A 18 3.19 1.02 -14.70
N LEU A 19 4.21 0.92 -15.57
CA LEU A 19 5.58 1.31 -15.23
C LEU A 19 5.72 2.82 -14.92
N ARG A 20 4.96 3.68 -15.62
CA ARG A 20 4.97 5.13 -15.38
C ARG A 20 4.37 5.50 -14.02
N SER A 21 3.35 4.80 -13.55
CA SER A 21 2.72 5.07 -12.26
C SER A 21 3.68 4.80 -11.09
N HIS A 22 4.40 3.70 -11.11
CA HIS A 22 5.39 3.37 -10.07
C HIS A 22 6.60 4.32 -10.07
N ALA A 23 7.07 4.76 -11.23
CA ALA A 23 8.18 5.71 -11.32
C ALA A 23 7.81 7.11 -10.78
N LEU A 24 6.57 7.56 -11.00
CA LEU A 24 6.09 8.83 -10.50
C LEU A 24 5.94 8.83 -8.98
N GLU A 25 5.43 7.75 -8.40
CA GLU A 25 5.27 7.59 -6.95
C GLU A 25 6.64 7.57 -6.22
N ALA A 26 7.64 6.90 -6.80
CA ALA A 26 8.99 6.87 -6.27
C ALA A 26 9.69 8.25 -6.31
N ALA A 27 9.33 9.12 -7.26
CA ALA A 27 9.96 10.42 -7.46
C ALA A 27 9.31 11.56 -6.65
N SER A 28 8.11 11.36 -6.10
CA SER A 28 7.37 12.42 -5.40
C SER A 28 8.12 12.89 -4.14
N PRO A 29 8.28 14.21 -3.94
CA PRO A 29 9.00 14.73 -2.77
C PRO A 29 8.21 14.51 -1.47
N VAL A 30 8.93 14.50 -0.36
CA VAL A 30 8.32 14.57 0.98
C VAL A 30 7.97 16.02 1.27
N THR A 31 6.69 16.33 1.46
CA THR A 31 6.20 17.70 1.68
C THR A 31 5.35 17.83 2.93
N LEU A 32 5.41 19.01 3.56
CA LEU A 32 4.54 19.36 4.68
C LEU A 32 3.35 20.17 4.15
N GLN A 33 2.15 19.73 4.46
CA GLN A 33 0.92 20.39 4.08
C GLN A 33 0.54 21.47 5.10
N ARG A 34 -0.29 22.44 4.69
CA ARG A 34 -0.75 23.56 5.56
C ARG A 34 -1.47 23.07 6.81
N ASP A 35 -2.10 21.92 6.75
CA ASP A 35 -2.85 21.30 7.84
C ASP A 35 -1.97 20.45 8.79
N GLY A 36 -0.64 20.48 8.58
CA GLY A 36 0.33 19.73 9.38
C GLY A 36 0.47 18.25 9.03
N SER A 37 -0.21 17.77 7.97
CA SER A 37 0.05 16.44 7.43
C SER A 37 1.33 16.41 6.59
N VAL A 38 1.92 15.22 6.44
CA VAL A 38 3.07 14.98 5.58
C VAL A 38 2.63 14.18 4.38
N GLU A 39 3.03 14.62 3.19
CA GLU A 39 2.81 13.84 1.98
C GLU A 39 4.08 13.07 1.60
N ILE A 40 3.93 11.77 1.43
CA ILE A 40 5.00 10.85 1.00
C ILE A 40 4.44 9.97 -0.13
N GLY A 41 4.95 10.16 -1.36
CA GLY A 41 4.58 9.34 -2.50
C GLY A 41 3.08 9.30 -2.78
N GLY A 42 2.41 10.45 -2.75
CA GLY A 42 0.96 10.57 -2.99
C GLY A 42 0.08 10.15 -1.81
N ARG A 43 0.68 9.78 -0.66
CA ARG A 43 -0.08 9.47 0.57
C ARG A 43 0.01 10.62 1.55
N THR A 44 -1.13 11.09 2.01
CA THR A 44 -1.24 12.09 3.08
C THR A 44 -1.24 11.41 4.44
N LEU A 45 -0.24 11.68 5.26
CA LEU A 45 0.04 10.99 6.52
C LEU A 45 -0.15 11.92 7.71
N ARG A 46 -0.75 11.39 8.79
CA ARG A 46 -0.88 12.06 10.09
C ARG A 46 -0.57 11.10 11.23
N CYS A 47 0.11 11.59 12.24
CA CYS A 47 0.36 10.86 13.47
C CYS A 47 -0.59 11.33 14.58
N GLY A 48 -1.88 11.10 14.42
CA GLY A 48 -2.90 11.51 15.38
C GLY A 48 -2.82 13.01 15.71
N LYS A 49 -2.60 13.34 16.99
CA LYS A 49 -2.44 14.73 17.48
C LYS A 49 -0.98 15.19 17.54
N VAL A 50 -0.06 14.42 16.98
CA VAL A 50 1.37 14.77 16.91
C VAL A 50 1.57 15.73 15.75
N ARG A 51 2.28 16.82 16.00
CA ARG A 51 2.65 17.77 14.96
C ARG A 51 3.85 17.25 14.19
N SER A 52 3.78 17.28 12.87
CA SER A 52 4.92 16.98 12.00
C SER A 52 5.62 18.25 11.54
N THR A 53 6.93 18.17 11.32
CA THR A 53 7.73 19.22 10.69
C THR A 53 8.84 18.62 9.84
N LEU A 54 9.36 19.40 8.91
CA LEU A 54 10.49 19.01 8.06
C LEU A 54 11.71 19.86 8.42
N ASP A 55 12.87 19.22 8.65
CA ASP A 55 14.15 19.88 8.82
C ASP A 55 15.23 19.19 7.96
N PRO A 56 15.67 19.80 6.84
CA PRO A 56 16.69 19.21 5.98
C PRO A 56 18.08 19.15 6.63
N ARG A 57 18.30 19.80 7.77
CA ARG A 57 19.56 19.77 8.53
C ARG A 57 19.62 18.65 9.56
N LEU A 58 18.49 17.96 9.82
CA LEU A 58 18.47 16.81 10.70
C LEU A 58 19.43 15.74 10.18
N GLN A 59 20.29 15.19 11.06
CA GLN A 59 21.29 14.17 10.66
C GLN A 59 20.66 12.77 10.46
N ASN A 60 19.45 12.56 10.98
CA ASN A 60 18.70 11.32 10.86
C ASN A 60 17.58 11.45 9.81
N LEU A 61 17.03 10.31 9.35
CA LEU A 61 15.87 10.28 8.46
C LEU A 61 14.62 10.88 9.13
N GLY A 62 14.46 10.63 10.43
CA GLY A 62 13.41 11.16 11.28
C GLY A 62 13.81 11.10 12.75
N ILE A 63 13.12 11.84 13.58
CA ILE A 63 13.16 11.71 15.04
C ILE A 63 11.78 11.97 15.64
N SER A 64 11.49 11.27 16.70
CA SER A 64 10.31 11.49 17.54
C SER A 64 10.70 12.24 18.81
N ILE A 65 9.90 13.23 19.19
CA ILE A 65 10.05 13.98 20.44
C ILE A 65 8.72 13.89 21.22
N PRO A 66 8.44 12.76 21.91
CA PRO A 66 7.16 12.50 22.54
C PRO A 66 6.73 13.59 23.53
N ALA A 67 7.67 14.10 24.36
CA ALA A 67 7.40 15.17 25.32
C ALA A 67 6.86 16.46 24.68
N ARG A 68 7.17 16.71 23.39
CA ARG A 68 6.71 17.86 22.63
C ARG A 68 5.57 17.54 21.66
N ARG A 69 5.13 16.28 21.60
CA ARG A 69 4.22 15.77 20.56
C ARG A 69 4.67 16.23 19.18
N LEU A 70 5.94 15.99 18.87
CA LEU A 70 6.58 16.46 17.65
C LEU A 70 7.30 15.30 16.95
N LEU A 71 7.09 15.22 15.65
CA LEU A 71 7.78 14.34 14.71
C LEU A 71 8.53 15.21 13.72
N VAL A 72 9.84 15.02 13.59
CA VAL A 72 10.71 15.76 12.65
C VAL A 72 11.23 14.80 11.61
N LEU A 73 11.13 15.16 10.33
CA LEU A 73 11.64 14.37 9.21
C LEU A 73 12.65 15.17 8.40
N ASN A 74 13.69 14.49 7.92
CA ASN A 74 14.60 15.10 6.93
C ASN A 74 14.12 14.73 5.51
N PRO A 75 13.51 15.66 4.76
CA PRO A 75 12.98 15.38 3.43
C PRO A 75 14.08 15.03 2.42
N ALA A 76 15.27 15.65 2.56
CA ALA A 76 16.39 15.42 1.64
C ALA A 76 17.00 14.02 1.81
N LEU A 77 17.15 13.54 3.05
CA LEU A 77 17.61 12.18 3.31
C LEU A 77 16.56 11.15 2.91
N LEU A 78 15.28 11.35 3.27
CA LEU A 78 14.18 10.47 2.91
C LEU A 78 14.06 10.29 1.40
N GLN A 79 14.24 11.37 0.62
CA GLN A 79 14.15 11.32 -0.84
C GLN A 79 15.15 10.35 -1.49
N ARG A 80 16.23 9.98 -0.80
CA ARG A 80 17.23 9.00 -1.29
C ARG A 80 16.81 7.55 -1.10
N HIS A 81 15.69 7.31 -0.41
CA HIS A 81 15.21 5.97 -0.09
C HIS A 81 13.98 5.59 -0.93
N PRO A 82 13.75 4.29 -1.15
CA PRO A 82 12.51 3.80 -1.74
C PRO A 82 11.26 4.29 -1.00
N HIS A 83 10.15 4.37 -1.69
CA HIS A 83 8.88 4.85 -1.15
C HIS A 83 8.49 4.13 0.15
N THR A 84 8.57 2.80 0.16
CA THR A 84 8.24 1.96 1.33
C THR A 84 9.11 2.31 2.55
N VAL A 85 10.41 2.58 2.35
CA VAL A 85 11.31 2.99 3.44
C VAL A 85 10.91 4.36 4.00
N ARG A 86 10.53 5.29 3.13
CA ARG A 86 10.07 6.64 3.56
C ARG A 86 8.79 6.54 4.41
N LEU A 87 7.84 5.71 4.00
CA LEU A 87 6.63 5.42 4.78
C LEU A 87 6.98 4.75 6.11
N PHE A 88 7.87 3.75 6.08
CA PHE A 88 8.31 3.07 7.28
C PHE A 88 8.92 4.03 8.31
N VAL A 89 9.81 4.95 7.89
CA VAL A 89 10.39 5.96 8.79
C VAL A 89 9.30 6.82 9.42
N PHE A 90 8.33 7.34 8.64
CA PHE A 90 7.24 8.13 9.20
C PHE A 90 6.46 7.36 10.26
N TYR A 91 6.09 6.11 9.96
CA TYR A 91 5.32 5.29 10.88
C TYR A 91 6.15 4.82 12.09
N HIS A 92 7.45 4.57 11.93
CA HIS A 92 8.35 4.26 13.03
C HIS A 92 8.42 5.43 14.03
N GLU A 93 8.66 6.65 13.55
CA GLU A 93 8.69 7.83 14.41
C GLU A 93 7.32 8.13 15.03
N CYS A 94 6.24 7.89 14.30
CA CYS A 94 4.90 7.94 14.85
C CYS A 94 4.69 6.85 15.92
N GLY A 95 5.22 5.66 15.72
CA GLY A 95 5.19 4.55 16.66
C GLY A 95 5.72 4.91 18.04
N HIS A 96 6.80 5.67 18.13
CA HIS A 96 7.34 6.12 19.42
C HIS A 96 6.36 6.96 20.24
N HIS A 97 5.40 7.63 19.63
CA HIS A 97 4.32 8.32 20.34
C HIS A 97 3.23 7.38 20.88
N HIS A 98 3.20 6.13 20.40
CA HIS A 98 2.22 5.11 20.81
C HIS A 98 2.80 4.05 21.75
N VAL A 99 4.07 3.66 21.54
CA VAL A 99 4.72 2.56 22.27
C VAL A 99 5.91 3.01 23.12
N GLY A 100 6.20 4.31 23.16
CA GLY A 100 7.32 4.87 23.91
C GLY A 100 8.69 4.62 23.24
N GLY A 101 9.77 4.60 24.04
CA GLY A 101 11.15 4.52 23.56
C GLY A 101 11.61 3.16 23.02
N SER A 102 10.72 2.19 22.86
CA SER A 102 11.08 0.86 22.37
C SER A 102 11.25 0.86 20.84
N GLU A 103 12.47 0.70 20.36
CA GLU A 103 12.79 0.55 18.94
C GLU A 103 12.04 -0.63 18.31
N PHE A 104 12.07 -1.79 18.98
CA PHE A 104 11.32 -2.97 18.50
C PHE A 104 9.81 -2.74 18.51
N GLY A 105 9.31 -1.98 19.50
CA GLY A 105 7.91 -1.60 19.56
C GLY A 105 7.52 -0.69 18.39
N ALA A 106 8.31 0.35 18.12
CA ALA A 106 8.09 1.28 17.01
C ALA A 106 8.19 0.58 15.65
N ASP A 107 9.17 -0.32 15.47
CA ASP A 107 9.31 -1.15 14.27
C ASP A 107 8.07 -2.01 14.04
N CYS A 108 7.60 -2.72 15.07
CA CYS A 108 6.41 -3.56 14.96
C CYS A 108 5.16 -2.74 14.69
N TRP A 109 4.99 -1.60 15.36
CA TRP A 109 3.87 -0.71 15.12
C TRP A 109 3.82 -0.21 13.68
N ALA A 110 4.98 0.17 13.11
CA ALA A 110 5.09 0.57 11.70
C ALA A 110 4.77 -0.58 10.75
N ALA A 111 5.30 -1.79 11.01
CA ALA A 111 5.03 -2.97 10.18
C ALA A 111 3.55 -3.37 10.20
N GLU A 112 2.90 -3.39 11.37
CA GLU A 112 1.48 -3.68 11.52
C GLU A 112 0.60 -2.67 10.78
N ARG A 113 0.97 -1.39 10.84
CA ARG A 113 0.31 -0.34 10.06
C ARG A 113 0.49 -0.57 8.57
N GLY A 114 1.71 -0.87 8.15
CA GLY A 114 2.03 -1.10 6.74
C GLY A 114 1.26 -2.24 6.12
N VAL A 115 1.15 -3.36 6.83
CA VAL A 115 0.35 -4.52 6.39
C VAL A 115 -1.13 -4.15 6.32
N ARG A 116 -1.67 -3.53 7.37
CA ARG A 116 -3.09 -3.16 7.46
C ARG A 116 -3.50 -2.13 6.41
N GLU A 117 -2.64 -1.19 6.10
CA GLU A 117 -2.88 -0.13 5.11
C GLU A 117 -2.42 -0.51 3.70
N GLY A 118 -1.85 -1.72 3.53
CA GLY A 118 -1.51 -2.31 2.24
C GLY A 118 -0.30 -1.68 1.55
N TRP A 119 0.56 -0.93 2.27
CA TRP A 119 1.77 -0.36 1.68
C TRP A 119 3.04 -1.16 2.01
N LEU A 120 2.98 -2.13 2.93
CA LEU A 120 4.10 -3.00 3.28
C LEU A 120 3.79 -4.43 2.88
N ASP A 121 4.51 -4.93 1.90
CA ASP A 121 4.58 -6.33 1.49
C ASP A 121 5.96 -6.93 1.80
N LYS A 122 6.23 -8.15 1.33
CA LYS A 122 7.52 -8.82 1.55
C LYS A 122 8.68 -8.09 0.90
N ASP A 123 8.50 -7.55 -0.28
CA ASP A 123 9.54 -6.82 -1.01
C ASP A 123 9.82 -5.48 -0.33
N GLY A 124 8.79 -4.80 0.13
CA GLY A 124 8.89 -3.60 0.94
C GLY A 124 9.62 -3.85 2.26
N LEU A 125 9.32 -4.95 2.96
CA LEU A 125 10.02 -5.36 4.17
C LEU A 125 11.52 -5.60 3.91
N ALA A 126 11.86 -6.26 2.81
CA ALA A 126 13.25 -6.44 2.40
C ALA A 126 13.97 -5.10 2.13
N GLN A 127 13.27 -4.12 1.51
CA GLN A 127 13.80 -2.77 1.31
C GLN A 127 14.04 -2.05 2.64
N VAL A 128 13.12 -2.15 3.59
CA VAL A 128 13.29 -1.60 4.95
C VAL A 128 14.49 -2.21 5.63
N CYS A 129 14.63 -3.53 5.64
CA CYS A 129 15.78 -4.22 6.22
C CYS A 129 17.10 -3.80 5.55
N LYS A 130 17.13 -3.71 4.23
CA LYS A 130 18.29 -3.23 3.49
C LYS A 130 18.68 -1.81 3.87
N SER A 131 17.71 -0.93 4.18
CA SER A 131 17.97 0.46 4.55
C SER A 131 18.69 0.61 5.89
N PHE A 132 18.61 -0.37 6.78
CA PHE A 132 19.38 -0.38 8.04
C PHE A 132 20.86 -0.68 7.83
N GLY A 133 21.24 -1.20 6.66
CA GLY A 133 22.62 -1.60 6.36
C GLY A 133 23.15 -2.65 7.33
N ASN A 134 24.38 -2.45 7.79
CA ASN A 134 25.06 -3.33 8.76
C ASN A 134 25.24 -2.62 10.13
N ALA A 135 24.32 -1.72 10.50
CA ALA A 135 24.46 -0.94 11.73
C ALA A 135 24.60 -1.88 12.95
N PRO A 136 25.66 -1.72 13.76
CA PRO A 136 25.82 -2.47 15.00
C PRO A 136 24.81 -2.00 16.05
N ALA A 137 24.65 -2.78 17.13
CA ALA A 137 23.88 -2.34 18.26
C ALA A 137 24.59 -1.19 18.99
N THR A 138 23.80 -0.25 19.49
CA THR A 138 24.23 0.85 20.38
C THR A 138 23.46 0.80 21.69
N PRO A 139 23.79 1.60 22.69
CA PRO A 139 22.99 1.64 23.94
C PRO A 139 21.51 2.01 23.71
N THR A 140 21.20 2.73 22.65
CA THR A 140 19.84 3.21 22.36
C THR A 140 19.15 2.49 21.22
N HIS A 141 19.89 1.79 20.34
CA HIS A 141 19.33 1.14 19.16
C HIS A 141 19.85 -0.30 19.02
N PRO A 142 18.96 -1.29 18.78
CA PRO A 142 19.37 -2.64 18.43
C PRO A 142 20.12 -2.66 17.09
N SER A 143 20.90 -3.70 16.83
CA SER A 143 21.57 -3.87 15.54
C SER A 143 20.58 -4.03 14.38
N ALA A 144 21.00 -3.70 13.16
CA ALA A 144 20.22 -3.93 11.94
C ALA A 144 19.67 -5.37 11.86
N ALA A 145 20.53 -6.36 12.14
CA ALA A 145 20.13 -7.76 12.12
C ALA A 145 19.06 -8.11 13.18
N GLN A 146 19.12 -7.51 14.38
CA GLN A 146 18.10 -7.72 15.41
C GLN A 146 16.77 -7.07 15.00
N ARG A 147 16.81 -5.84 14.48
CA ARG A 147 15.63 -5.13 13.99
C ARG A 147 14.95 -5.90 12.86
N CYS A 148 15.71 -6.36 11.85
CA CYS A 148 15.15 -7.14 10.75
C CYS A 148 14.47 -8.43 11.21
N ARG A 149 15.11 -9.22 12.09
CA ARG A 149 14.47 -10.43 12.64
C ARG A 149 13.17 -10.12 13.36
N ARG A 150 13.13 -9.02 14.09
CA ARG A 150 11.90 -8.60 14.79
C ARG A 150 10.83 -8.14 13.81
N LEU A 151 11.19 -7.38 12.79
CA LEU A 151 10.28 -6.94 11.73
C LEU A 151 9.65 -8.11 10.98
N ASP A 152 10.43 -9.16 10.65
CA ASP A 152 9.90 -10.37 10.01
C ASP A 152 8.79 -11.01 10.87
N GLN A 153 8.99 -11.10 12.20
CA GLN A 153 7.99 -11.65 13.12
C GLN A 153 6.72 -10.78 13.17
N CYS A 154 6.88 -9.47 13.25
CA CYS A 154 5.75 -8.53 13.32
C CYS A 154 4.95 -8.53 12.01
N PHE A 155 5.64 -8.52 10.87
CA PHE A 155 5.03 -8.62 9.55
C PHE A 155 4.25 -9.92 9.37
N ALA A 156 4.84 -11.07 9.74
CA ALA A 156 4.18 -12.37 9.65
C ALA A 156 2.92 -12.42 10.54
N SER A 157 3.02 -11.90 11.76
CA SER A 157 1.89 -11.85 12.70
C SER A 157 0.76 -10.96 12.19
N ALA A 158 1.09 -9.77 11.66
CA ALA A 158 0.12 -8.83 11.10
C ALA A 158 -0.55 -9.42 9.85
N SER A 159 0.22 -10.03 8.94
CA SER A 159 -0.30 -10.67 7.73
C SER A 159 -1.25 -11.82 8.06
N ALA A 160 -0.90 -12.65 9.04
CA ALA A 160 -1.78 -13.73 9.50
C ALA A 160 -3.08 -13.19 10.15
N ALA A 161 -3.00 -12.08 10.88
CA ALA A 161 -4.17 -11.43 11.45
C ALA A 161 -5.12 -10.89 10.36
N MET A 162 -4.58 -10.25 9.33
CA MET A 162 -5.35 -9.76 8.18
C MET A 162 -6.01 -10.91 7.41
N ALA A 163 -5.28 -12.01 7.17
CA ALA A 163 -5.83 -13.19 6.49
C ALA A 163 -7.01 -13.81 7.25
N ARG A 164 -6.98 -13.81 8.59
CA ARG A 164 -8.11 -14.30 9.40
C ARG A 164 -9.32 -13.37 9.38
N GLN A 165 -9.14 -12.09 9.13
CA GLN A 165 -10.20 -11.08 9.04
C GLN A 165 -10.80 -10.97 7.64
N ALA A 166 -10.13 -11.48 6.61
CA ALA A 166 -10.67 -11.55 5.26
C ALA A 166 -11.99 -12.36 5.29
N PRO A 167 -13.06 -11.89 4.61
CA PRO A 167 -14.29 -12.66 4.51
C PRO A 167 -13.95 -14.04 3.95
N LYS A 168 -14.28 -15.08 4.71
CA LYS A 168 -14.20 -16.44 4.20
C LYS A 168 -15.19 -16.47 3.02
N GLU A 169 -14.69 -16.52 1.80
CA GLU A 169 -15.54 -16.70 0.62
C GLU A 169 -16.45 -17.88 0.94
N ARG A 170 -17.73 -17.57 1.15
CA ARG A 170 -18.75 -18.61 1.28
C ARG A 170 -18.68 -19.34 -0.04
N GLY A 171 -18.19 -20.58 0.00
CA GLY A 171 -18.03 -21.44 -1.17
C GLY A 171 -19.24 -21.24 -2.09
N ALA A 172 -18.97 -20.93 -3.34
CA ALA A 172 -20.00 -20.82 -4.35
C ALA A 172 -20.88 -22.08 -4.19
N PRO A 173 -22.23 -21.96 -4.12
CA PRO A 173 -23.09 -23.12 -4.07
C PRO A 173 -22.72 -23.97 -5.27
N ALA A 174 -22.40 -25.23 -5.03
CA ALA A 174 -22.17 -26.20 -6.08
C ALA A 174 -23.36 -26.10 -7.03
N VAL A 175 -23.12 -25.63 -8.25
CA VAL A 175 -24.10 -25.61 -9.32
C VAL A 175 -24.45 -27.08 -9.55
N SER A 176 -25.58 -27.52 -8.99
CA SER A 176 -26.15 -28.80 -9.28
C SER A 176 -26.43 -28.85 -10.79
N GLN A 177 -25.62 -29.63 -11.50
CA GLN A 177 -25.88 -29.90 -12.91
C GLN A 177 -27.15 -30.74 -12.97
N SER A 178 -28.31 -30.05 -13.06
CA SER A 178 -29.57 -30.68 -13.44
C SER A 178 -29.41 -31.16 -14.87
N SER A 179 -29.43 -32.46 -15.03
CA SER A 179 -29.51 -33.16 -16.30
C SER A 179 -30.69 -32.62 -17.13
N VAL A 180 -30.39 -31.92 -18.19
CA VAL A 180 -31.37 -31.50 -19.21
C VAL A 180 -31.70 -32.73 -20.02
N GLY A 181 -32.89 -33.25 -19.80
CA GLY A 181 -33.53 -34.25 -20.68
C GLY A 181 -33.86 -33.63 -22.05
N PRO A 182 -34.03 -34.47 -23.11
CA PRO A 182 -34.17 -33.97 -24.48
C PRO A 182 -35.47 -33.21 -24.70
N ALA A 183 -35.35 -32.01 -25.27
CA ALA A 183 -36.47 -31.14 -25.64
C ALA A 183 -37.26 -31.78 -26.80
N LYS A 184 -38.60 -31.91 -26.60
CA LYS A 184 -39.56 -32.15 -27.68
C LYS A 184 -39.74 -30.88 -28.49
N GLU A 185 -39.56 -31.00 -29.81
CA GLU A 185 -39.98 -30.03 -30.81
C GLU A 185 -41.50 -29.83 -30.79
N THR A 186 -41.94 -28.59 -30.89
CA THR A 186 -43.25 -28.20 -31.40
C THR A 186 -43.14 -26.84 -32.12
N PRO A 187 -44.03 -26.60 -33.14
CA PRO A 187 -43.69 -25.79 -34.31
C PRO A 187 -44.16 -24.34 -34.24
N ASP A 188 -43.63 -23.58 -35.23
CA ASP A 188 -43.94 -22.24 -35.71
C ASP A 188 -45.26 -21.58 -35.33
N LEU A 189 -45.23 -20.33 -34.93
CA LEU A 189 -46.26 -19.36 -35.31
C LEU A 189 -45.73 -17.92 -35.36
N VAL A 190 -45.65 -17.43 -36.63
CA VAL A 190 -46.13 -16.16 -37.20
C VAL A 190 -45.70 -14.82 -36.55
N THR A 191 -44.97 -14.10 -37.35
CA THR A 191 -44.72 -12.68 -37.57
C THR A 191 -45.83 -11.69 -37.18
N ALA A 192 -45.47 -10.62 -36.50
CA ALA A 192 -46.08 -9.29 -36.73
C ALA A 192 -45.15 -8.15 -36.27
N PRO A 193 -45.10 -7.03 -37.01
CA PRO A 193 -44.20 -5.90 -36.72
C PRO A 193 -44.89 -4.81 -35.88
N VAL A 194 -44.14 -4.12 -35.00
CA VAL A 194 -44.65 -2.88 -34.39
C VAL A 194 -43.62 -1.81 -34.34
N LEU A 195 -43.83 -0.86 -35.20
CA LEU A 195 -43.78 0.61 -35.15
C LEU A 195 -42.80 1.30 -34.18
N VAL A 196 -41.91 2.00 -34.83
CA VAL A 196 -41.16 3.17 -34.38
C VAL A 196 -42.10 4.27 -33.90
N ARG A 197 -41.78 4.90 -32.76
CA ARG A 197 -42.20 6.28 -32.47
C ARG A 197 -41.01 7.06 -31.87
N SER A 198 -40.58 7.99 -32.69
CA SER A 198 -39.73 9.12 -32.32
C SER A 198 -40.51 10.12 -31.48
N GLY A 199 -39.90 10.73 -30.50
CA GLY A 199 -40.41 11.86 -29.76
C GLY A 199 -39.28 12.74 -29.29
N VAL A 200 -39.16 13.88 -29.95
CA VAL A 200 -38.23 15.00 -29.74
C VAL A 200 -38.81 16.00 -28.74
N ALA A 201 -37.89 16.75 -28.08
CA ALA A 201 -38.04 18.07 -27.41
C ALA A 201 -38.56 18.06 -25.95
N ARG A 202 -38.00 18.82 -25.00
CA ARG A 202 -37.32 20.14 -24.98
C ARG A 202 -36.38 20.20 -23.80
#